data_57d326e6945c4a5dce47366150ded1fd
#
_entry.id   57d326e6945c4a5dce47366150ded1fd
#
_cell.length_a   1.000
_cell.length_b   1.000
_cell.length_c   1.000
_cell.angle_alpha   90.00
_cell.angle_beta   90.00
_cell.angle_gamma   90.00
#
_symmetry.space_group_name_H-M   'P 1'
#
loop_
_entity.id
_entity.type
_entity.pdbx_description
1 polymer ?
#
loop_
_entity_poly.entity_id
_entity_poly.type
_entity_poly.pdbx_seq_one_letter_code
_entity_poly.pdbx_strand_id
1 'polypeptide(L)'
;MIDRETLYEKISDAINISEDMFDYAEAEYKKIAKWIEANSKNYDIMIYPQGSFALGTAVKPYDREDEYDVDLVCEYQKDYGFTAKHLKKTEVYAILTKYARAFRIKEKRRCWQVTYEHNKKFHLDVIPAILRENYIDITEQLSSERYEYIGSNPKGYISWFQSKQCIRYNAIRTGIVANQKGIYTYGEIKPIKAYKIRTPLQKTIQILKRHRDIMFKDDPNNLAPISILITTIAADLYRNEDTISETLNSILDRAKKYVEERKENGEYCIYNPSLPSENFADKWAEHPERADAFLNWLDDAKKDL
;
A
#
# COMPACT_ATOMS: atom_id res chain seq x y z
N MET A 1 -32.82 -14.35 9.44
CA MET A 1 -31.38 -14.32 9.82
C MET A 1 -30.63 -13.84 8.57
N ILE A 2 -29.78 -12.83 8.69
CA ILE A 2 -28.92 -12.40 7.57
C ILE A 2 -27.84 -13.50 7.42
N ASP A 3 -27.63 -14.00 6.20
CA ASP A 3 -26.54 -14.94 5.95
C ASP A 3 -25.18 -14.26 6.08
N ARG A 4 -24.10 -15.04 6.30
CA ARG A 4 -22.74 -14.50 6.54
C ARG A 4 -22.22 -13.71 5.35
N GLU A 5 -22.47 -14.15 4.13
CA GLU A 5 -21.98 -13.44 2.93
C GLU A 5 -22.62 -12.06 2.82
N THR A 6 -23.93 -11.96 2.99
CA THR A 6 -24.64 -10.67 3.01
C THR A 6 -24.11 -9.74 4.10
N LEU A 7 -23.72 -10.28 5.27
CA LEU A 7 -23.11 -9.50 6.34
C LEU A 7 -21.74 -8.95 5.93
N TYR A 8 -20.86 -9.80 5.37
CA TYR A 8 -19.54 -9.38 4.94
C TYR A 8 -19.57 -8.38 3.77
N GLU A 9 -20.53 -8.52 2.84
CA GLU A 9 -20.75 -7.53 1.79
C GLU A 9 -21.08 -6.16 2.40
N LYS A 10 -22.01 -6.10 3.36
CA LYS A 10 -22.37 -4.86 4.07
C LYS A 10 -21.19 -4.26 4.84
N ILE A 11 -20.39 -5.11 5.52
CA ILE A 11 -19.18 -4.65 6.21
C ILE A 11 -18.20 -4.05 5.20
N SER A 12 -17.92 -4.76 4.10
CA SER A 12 -17.02 -4.30 3.05
C SER A 12 -17.46 -2.95 2.48
N ASP A 13 -18.74 -2.79 2.17
CA ASP A 13 -19.29 -1.52 1.69
C ASP A 13 -19.14 -0.41 2.74
N ALA A 14 -19.39 -0.73 4.00
CA ALA A 14 -19.31 0.21 5.10
C ALA A 14 -17.88 0.71 5.39
N ILE A 15 -16.86 -0.12 5.20
CA ILE A 15 -15.45 0.23 5.45
C ILE A 15 -14.71 0.74 4.21
N ASN A 16 -15.34 0.70 3.05
CA ASN A 16 -14.75 1.19 1.83
C ASN A 16 -14.62 2.71 1.83
N ILE A 17 -13.59 3.25 1.19
CA ILE A 17 -13.51 4.69 0.92
C ILE A 17 -14.67 5.11 0.03
N SER A 18 -15.30 6.26 0.35
CA SER A 18 -16.40 6.80 -0.46
C SER A 18 -15.90 7.31 -1.82
N GLU A 19 -16.82 7.48 -2.78
CA GLU A 19 -16.47 8.07 -4.07
C GLU A 19 -15.89 9.49 -3.89
N ASP A 20 -16.46 10.31 -3.01
CA ASP A 20 -15.94 11.65 -2.72
C ASP A 20 -14.51 11.62 -2.16
N MET A 21 -14.20 10.66 -1.27
CA MET A 21 -12.84 10.49 -0.74
C MET A 21 -11.87 10.04 -1.83
N PHE A 22 -12.31 9.14 -2.70
CA PHE A 22 -11.51 8.66 -3.83
C PHE A 22 -11.25 9.79 -4.83
N ASP A 23 -12.27 10.53 -5.23
CA ASP A 23 -12.18 11.63 -6.19
C ASP A 23 -11.29 12.76 -5.66
N TYR A 24 -11.40 13.06 -4.37
CA TYR A 24 -10.52 14.01 -3.72
C TYR A 24 -9.05 13.54 -3.74
N ALA A 25 -8.80 12.29 -3.34
CA ALA A 25 -7.46 11.69 -3.33
C ALA A 25 -6.85 11.68 -4.73
N GLU A 26 -7.62 11.27 -5.75
CA GLU A 26 -7.20 11.27 -7.15
C GLU A 26 -6.88 12.68 -7.66
N ALA A 27 -7.72 13.65 -7.31
CA ALA A 27 -7.52 15.04 -7.71
C ALA A 27 -6.23 15.63 -7.10
N GLU A 28 -5.99 15.42 -5.82
CA GLU A 28 -4.77 15.93 -5.16
C GLU A 28 -3.51 15.17 -5.63
N TYR A 29 -3.61 13.85 -5.84
CA TYR A 29 -2.55 13.08 -6.48
C TYR A 29 -2.17 13.64 -7.86
N LYS A 30 -3.14 13.90 -8.74
CA LYS A 30 -2.90 14.46 -10.07
C LYS A 30 -2.25 15.84 -10.02
N LYS A 31 -2.64 16.67 -9.05
CA LYS A 31 -2.09 18.03 -8.88
C LYS A 31 -0.62 17.99 -8.44
N ILE A 32 -0.31 17.20 -7.40
CA ILE A 32 1.07 17.10 -6.91
C ILE A 32 1.98 16.41 -7.94
N ALA A 33 1.48 15.38 -8.62
CA ALA A 33 2.23 14.70 -9.67
C ALA A 33 2.62 15.65 -10.81
N LYS A 34 1.67 16.45 -11.32
CA LYS A 34 1.93 17.49 -12.31
C LYS A 34 2.92 18.55 -11.82
N TRP A 35 2.83 18.92 -10.54
CA TRP A 35 3.75 19.86 -9.93
C TRP A 35 5.18 19.31 -9.90
N ILE A 36 5.35 18.07 -9.45
CA ILE A 36 6.66 17.41 -9.38
C ILE A 36 7.25 17.30 -10.80
N GLU A 37 6.48 16.82 -11.77
CA GLU A 37 6.89 16.72 -13.17
C GLU A 37 7.34 18.07 -13.74
N ALA A 38 6.55 19.12 -13.55
CA ALA A 38 6.84 20.46 -14.06
C ALA A 38 8.10 21.08 -13.43
N ASN A 39 8.47 20.69 -12.21
CA ASN A 39 9.62 21.20 -11.48
C ASN A 39 10.85 20.28 -11.50
N SER A 40 10.76 19.13 -12.17
CA SER A 40 11.85 18.18 -12.36
C SER A 40 12.41 18.19 -13.79
N LYS A 41 12.37 19.32 -14.46
CA LYS A 41 12.66 19.45 -15.92
C LYS A 41 14.02 18.94 -16.39
N ASN A 42 14.98 18.81 -15.48
CA ASN A 42 16.33 18.32 -15.80
C ASN A 42 16.45 16.80 -15.67
N TYR A 43 15.41 16.14 -15.24
CA TYR A 43 15.40 14.72 -14.94
C TYR A 43 14.24 14.01 -15.62
N ASP A 44 14.50 12.82 -16.08
CA ASP A 44 13.48 11.91 -16.58
C ASP A 44 12.86 11.21 -15.38
N ILE A 45 11.60 11.50 -15.08
CA ILE A 45 10.90 10.96 -13.92
C ILE A 45 9.58 10.30 -14.32
N MET A 46 9.20 9.29 -13.58
CA MET A 46 7.88 8.66 -13.66
C MET A 46 7.19 8.74 -12.31
N ILE A 47 5.90 9.10 -12.31
CA ILE A 47 5.11 9.19 -11.09
C ILE A 47 3.95 8.21 -11.18
N TYR A 48 3.82 7.36 -10.15
CA TYR A 48 2.75 6.37 -10.10
C TYR A 48 2.32 6.06 -8.67
N PRO A 49 1.04 5.67 -8.48
CA PRO A 49 0.54 5.27 -7.18
C PRO A 49 1.04 3.87 -6.80
N GLN A 50 1.22 3.64 -5.50
CA GLN A 50 1.46 2.33 -4.92
C GLN A 50 0.54 2.08 -3.72
N GLY A 51 0.83 1.05 -2.91
CA GLY A 51 0.12 0.77 -1.67
C GLY A 51 -1.35 0.42 -1.86
N SER A 52 -2.16 0.76 -0.86
CA SER A 52 -3.55 0.31 -0.76
C SER A 52 -4.45 0.83 -1.89
N PHE A 53 -4.21 2.04 -2.38
CA PHE A 53 -4.94 2.62 -3.52
C PHE A 53 -4.64 1.88 -4.82
N ALA A 54 -3.38 1.55 -5.09
CA ALA A 54 -2.98 0.82 -6.29
C ALA A 54 -3.53 -0.62 -6.31
N LEU A 55 -3.70 -1.22 -5.13
CA LEU A 55 -4.20 -2.59 -4.96
C LEU A 55 -5.73 -2.67 -4.83
N GLY A 56 -6.42 -1.54 -4.61
CA GLY A 56 -7.86 -1.51 -4.35
C GLY A 56 -8.24 -2.08 -2.98
N THR A 57 -7.35 -1.99 -2.01
CA THR A 57 -7.53 -2.49 -0.64
C THR A 57 -7.52 -1.38 0.40
N ALA A 58 -7.67 -0.12 -0.03
CA ALA A 58 -7.81 1.02 0.87
C ALA A 58 -9.08 0.90 1.70
N VAL A 59 -9.00 1.27 2.98
CA VAL A 59 -10.13 1.33 3.91
C VAL A 59 -10.30 2.77 4.39
N LYS A 60 -11.55 3.17 4.64
CA LYS A 60 -11.78 4.49 5.21
C LYS A 60 -11.30 4.54 6.66
N PRO A 61 -10.96 5.72 7.21
CA PRO A 61 -10.61 5.88 8.61
C PRO A 61 -11.62 5.22 9.55
N TYR A 62 -11.13 4.59 10.63
CA TYR A 62 -11.98 3.94 11.62
C TYR A 62 -12.69 4.96 12.49
N ASP A 63 -11.98 5.99 12.93
CA ASP A 63 -12.56 7.08 13.71
C ASP A 63 -12.30 8.46 13.07
N ARG A 64 -12.70 9.52 13.80
CA ARG A 64 -12.64 10.89 13.27
C ARG A 64 -11.22 11.44 13.21
N GLU A 65 -10.28 10.85 13.92
CA GLU A 65 -8.88 11.30 14.00
C GLU A 65 -7.96 10.53 13.06
N ASP A 66 -8.41 9.38 12.55
CA ASP A 66 -7.65 8.58 11.60
C ASP A 66 -7.55 9.29 10.23
N GLU A 67 -6.42 9.08 9.61
CA GLU A 67 -6.11 9.60 8.28
C GLU A 67 -6.16 8.47 7.24
N TYR A 68 -6.37 8.82 5.98
CA TYR A 68 -6.15 7.94 4.85
C TYR A 68 -5.10 8.55 3.92
N ASP A 69 -4.34 7.71 3.28
CA ASP A 69 -3.17 8.09 2.52
C ASP A 69 -3.20 7.57 1.08
N VAL A 70 -2.51 8.26 0.22
CA VAL A 70 -2.11 7.77 -1.10
C VAL A 70 -0.59 7.80 -1.16
N ASP A 71 -0.01 6.62 -1.34
CA ASP A 71 1.41 6.49 -1.63
C ASP A 71 1.68 6.78 -3.11
N LEU A 72 2.62 7.63 -3.39
CA LEU A 72 3.10 7.86 -4.75
C LEU A 72 4.63 7.72 -4.81
N VAL A 73 5.10 7.02 -5.83
CA VAL A 73 6.52 6.91 -6.14
C VAL A 73 6.91 8.03 -7.11
N CYS A 74 7.96 8.76 -6.75
CA CYS A 74 8.68 9.69 -7.63
C CYS A 74 9.96 8.99 -8.09
N GLU A 75 9.87 8.28 -9.22
CA GLU A 75 10.91 7.41 -9.76
C GLU A 75 11.76 8.16 -10.80
N TYR A 76 13.01 8.36 -10.49
CA TYR A 76 14.03 8.86 -11.43
C TYR A 76 14.43 7.73 -12.36
N GLN A 77 14.23 7.89 -13.67
CA GLN A 77 14.39 6.84 -14.68
C GLN A 77 15.85 6.51 -15.00
N LYS A 78 16.79 7.29 -14.47
CA LYS A 78 18.23 7.09 -14.63
C LYS A 78 18.94 7.32 -13.31
N ASP A 79 20.10 6.72 -13.14
CA ASP A 79 21.00 7.04 -12.06
C ASP A 79 21.76 8.33 -12.39
N TYR A 80 21.44 9.39 -11.67
CA TYR A 80 22.09 10.70 -11.79
C TYR A 80 23.27 10.87 -10.80
N GLY A 81 23.70 9.78 -10.14
CA GLY A 81 24.79 9.81 -9.16
C GLY A 81 24.38 10.41 -7.79
N PHE A 82 23.08 10.48 -7.52
CA PHE A 82 22.61 10.99 -6.23
C PHE A 82 22.82 9.97 -5.11
N THR A 83 23.26 10.46 -3.94
CA THR A 83 23.12 9.69 -2.71
C THR A 83 21.65 9.69 -2.27
N ALA A 84 21.24 8.70 -1.47
CA ALA A 84 19.87 8.62 -0.93
C ALA A 84 19.48 9.91 -0.17
N LYS A 85 20.41 10.48 0.61
CA LYS A 85 20.22 11.76 1.29
C LYS A 85 20.00 12.91 0.30
N HIS A 86 20.82 13.01 -0.73
CA HIS A 86 20.69 14.06 -1.74
C HIS A 86 19.36 13.98 -2.48
N LEU A 87 18.99 12.79 -2.98
CA LEU A 87 17.72 12.59 -3.67
C LEU A 87 16.53 13.01 -2.78
N LYS A 88 16.51 12.55 -1.52
CA LYS A 88 15.41 12.83 -0.61
C LYS A 88 15.37 14.28 -0.16
N LYS A 89 16.50 14.80 0.37
CA LYS A 89 16.56 16.11 1.05
C LYS A 89 16.77 17.28 0.13
N THR A 90 17.44 17.08 -1.00
CA THR A 90 17.78 18.18 -1.91
C THR A 90 16.85 18.21 -3.11
N GLU A 91 16.72 17.09 -3.83
CA GLU A 91 15.91 17.10 -5.06
C GLU A 91 14.42 17.12 -4.75
N VAL A 92 13.89 16.06 -4.12
CA VAL A 92 12.43 15.92 -3.93
C VAL A 92 11.89 16.93 -2.90
N TYR A 93 12.59 17.14 -1.79
CA TYR A 93 12.15 18.13 -0.78
C TYR A 93 12.08 19.56 -1.32
N ALA A 94 13.08 19.99 -2.09
CA ALA A 94 13.08 21.34 -2.67
C ALA A 94 11.91 21.59 -3.64
N ILE A 95 11.45 20.54 -4.33
CA ILE A 95 10.25 20.61 -5.18
C ILE A 95 8.99 20.72 -4.31
N LEU A 96 8.88 19.89 -3.29
CA LEU A 96 7.70 19.84 -2.43
C LEU A 96 7.51 21.11 -1.60
N THR A 97 8.60 21.72 -1.08
CA THR A 97 8.52 22.96 -0.29
C THR A 97 7.97 24.15 -1.06
N LYS A 98 8.07 24.13 -2.39
CA LYS A 98 7.51 25.15 -3.27
C LYS A 98 6.06 24.85 -3.69
N TYR A 99 5.51 23.72 -3.28
CA TYR A 99 4.14 23.33 -3.61
C TYR A 99 3.16 24.13 -2.73
N ALA A 100 2.56 25.18 -3.29
CA ALA A 100 1.71 26.13 -2.57
C ALA A 100 0.45 25.52 -1.93
N ARG A 101 0.06 24.32 -2.33
CA ARG A 101 -1.10 23.60 -1.75
C ARG A 101 -0.76 22.78 -0.52
N ALA A 102 0.53 22.53 -0.26
CA ALA A 102 0.96 21.81 0.94
C ALA A 102 0.78 22.70 2.17
N PHE A 103 0.00 22.24 3.14
CA PHE A 103 -0.08 22.87 4.45
C PHE A 103 1.15 22.55 5.30
N ARG A 104 1.55 21.27 5.28
CA ARG A 104 2.72 20.78 6.01
C ARG A 104 3.40 19.66 5.24
N ILE A 105 4.73 19.68 5.25
CA ILE A 105 5.57 18.61 4.72
C ILE A 105 6.37 18.04 5.89
N LYS A 106 6.19 16.74 6.15
CA LYS A 106 6.87 16.03 7.25
C LYS A 106 7.72 14.91 6.69
N GLU A 107 8.98 14.86 7.15
CA GLU A 107 9.84 13.73 6.83
C GLU A 107 9.40 12.48 7.57
N LYS A 108 9.27 11.39 6.83
CA LYS A 108 9.11 10.03 7.34
C LYS A 108 10.30 9.18 6.92
N ARG A 109 10.41 7.98 7.44
CA ARG A 109 11.54 7.10 7.18
C ARG A 109 11.81 6.91 5.67
N ARG A 110 10.78 6.67 4.85
CA ARG A 110 10.90 6.36 3.41
C ARG A 110 10.28 7.40 2.48
N CYS A 111 9.48 8.31 2.99
CA CYS A 111 8.71 9.26 2.19
C CYS A 111 8.73 10.68 2.76
N TRP A 112 8.15 11.61 2.03
CA TRP A 112 7.70 12.91 2.48
C TRP A 112 6.17 12.89 2.58
N GLN A 113 5.63 13.04 3.78
CA GLN A 113 4.21 13.19 4.02
C GLN A 113 3.78 14.62 3.75
N VAL A 114 2.85 14.79 2.82
CA VAL A 114 2.26 16.09 2.45
C VAL A 114 0.82 16.13 2.92
N THR A 115 0.49 17.04 3.85
CA THR A 115 -0.85 17.25 4.39
C THR A 115 -1.47 18.52 3.82
N TYR A 116 -2.80 18.63 3.90
CA TYR A 116 -3.61 19.71 3.33
C TYR A 116 -4.43 20.42 4.40
N GLU A 117 -4.51 21.77 4.33
CA GLU A 117 -5.23 22.58 5.32
C GLU A 117 -6.73 22.27 5.36
N HIS A 118 -7.33 22.10 4.18
CA HIS A 118 -8.78 21.90 4.02
C HIS A 118 -9.24 20.46 4.25
N ASN A 119 -8.32 19.49 4.30
CA ASN A 119 -8.63 18.10 4.60
C ASN A 119 -7.50 17.46 5.41
N LYS A 120 -7.59 17.64 6.72
CA LYS A 120 -6.59 17.11 7.67
C LYS A 120 -6.60 15.59 7.81
N LYS A 121 -7.60 14.92 7.22
CA LYS A 121 -7.73 13.45 7.24
C LYS A 121 -7.08 12.76 6.05
N PHE A 122 -6.50 13.53 5.14
CA PHE A 122 -5.87 13.03 3.95
C PHE A 122 -4.43 13.51 3.86
N HIS A 123 -3.53 12.60 3.48
CA HIS A 123 -2.17 12.98 3.13
C HIS A 123 -1.66 12.19 1.93
N LEU A 124 -0.64 12.73 1.29
CA LEU A 124 0.11 12.06 0.23
C LEU A 124 1.50 11.74 0.74
N ASP A 125 1.90 10.49 0.59
CA ASP A 125 3.24 10.02 0.89
C ASP A 125 4.07 9.95 -0.40
N VAL A 126 4.99 10.90 -0.58
CA VAL A 126 5.86 10.99 -1.75
C VAL A 126 7.14 10.23 -1.49
N ILE A 127 7.38 9.16 -2.23
CA ILE A 127 8.50 8.23 -2.07
C ILE A 127 9.54 8.50 -3.15
N PRO A 128 10.72 9.07 -2.80
CA PRO A 128 11.80 9.26 -3.76
C PRO A 128 12.44 7.93 -4.12
N ALA A 129 12.64 7.69 -5.43
CA ALA A 129 13.21 6.44 -5.91
C ALA A 129 14.07 6.63 -7.16
N ILE A 130 14.99 5.68 -7.38
CA ILE A 130 15.78 5.54 -8.61
C ILE A 130 15.47 4.19 -9.25
N LEU A 131 15.23 4.19 -10.56
CA LEU A 131 15.04 2.96 -11.34
C LEU A 131 16.35 2.18 -11.40
N ARG A 132 16.25 0.88 -11.13
CA ARG A 132 17.26 -0.15 -11.44
C ARG A 132 16.72 -1.04 -12.56
N GLU A 133 17.44 -2.07 -12.93
CA GLU A 133 17.05 -2.93 -14.06
C GLU A 133 15.61 -3.46 -13.94
N ASN A 134 15.25 -4.09 -12.80
CA ASN A 134 13.96 -4.76 -12.61
C ASN A 134 13.22 -4.32 -11.34
N TYR A 135 13.76 -3.37 -10.58
CA TYR A 135 13.22 -2.86 -9.33
C TYR A 135 13.60 -1.39 -9.17
N ILE A 136 13.25 -0.80 -8.05
CA ILE A 136 13.65 0.56 -7.70
C ILE A 136 14.41 0.56 -6.38
N ASP A 137 15.34 1.48 -6.24
CA ASP A 137 15.93 1.83 -4.95
C ASP A 137 15.16 3.02 -4.38
N ILE A 138 14.48 2.83 -3.26
CA ILE A 138 13.83 3.90 -2.50
C ILE A 138 14.75 4.42 -1.41
N THR A 139 14.58 5.68 -1.03
CA THR A 139 15.38 6.30 0.04
C THR A 139 14.89 5.90 1.41
N GLU A 140 15.79 5.49 2.31
CA GLU A 140 15.49 5.18 3.69
C GLU A 140 16.35 6.00 4.65
N GLN A 141 15.70 6.65 5.60
CA GLN A 141 16.37 7.36 6.69
C GLN A 141 16.58 6.39 7.87
N LEU A 142 17.81 6.12 8.21
CA LEU A 142 18.19 5.30 9.37
C LEU A 142 18.45 6.14 10.63
N SER A 143 18.96 7.37 10.44
CA SER A 143 19.12 8.38 11.49
C SER A 143 19.02 9.79 10.88
N SER A 144 19.18 10.84 11.68
CA SER A 144 19.16 12.23 11.18
C SER A 144 20.19 12.49 10.06
N GLU A 145 21.32 11.77 10.07
CA GLU A 145 22.42 11.97 9.12
C GLU A 145 22.64 10.79 8.16
N ARG A 146 22.11 9.62 8.50
CA ARG A 146 22.33 8.39 7.72
C ARG A 146 21.12 8.04 6.88
N TYR A 147 21.34 8.00 5.57
CA TYR A 147 20.37 7.61 4.55
C TYR A 147 20.98 6.54 3.66
N GLU A 148 20.18 5.55 3.31
CA GLU A 148 20.59 4.47 2.42
C GLU A 148 19.52 4.25 1.34
N TYR A 149 19.91 3.59 0.27
CA TYR A 149 18.99 3.03 -0.70
C TYR A 149 18.61 1.62 -0.27
N ILE A 150 17.32 1.31 -0.37
CA ILE A 150 16.80 -0.03 -0.19
C ILE A 150 15.97 -0.45 -1.40
N GLY A 151 16.14 -1.71 -1.82
CA GLY A 151 15.39 -2.24 -2.94
C GLY A 151 13.90 -2.34 -2.62
N SER A 152 13.07 -2.01 -3.61
CA SER A 152 11.62 -2.21 -3.59
C SER A 152 11.11 -2.48 -5.00
N ASN A 153 9.96 -3.18 -5.14
CA ASN A 153 9.38 -3.44 -6.46
C ASN A 153 7.86 -3.29 -6.46
N PRO A 154 7.33 -2.06 -6.29
CA PRO A 154 5.89 -1.85 -6.23
C PRO A 154 5.15 -2.22 -7.53
N LYS A 155 5.75 -2.00 -8.70
CA LYS A 155 5.15 -2.38 -9.99
C LYS A 155 5.03 -3.91 -10.12
N GLY A 156 6.09 -4.63 -9.76
CA GLY A 156 6.09 -6.09 -9.73
C GLY A 156 5.10 -6.64 -8.71
N TYR A 157 5.04 -6.04 -7.51
CA TYR A 157 4.09 -6.42 -6.48
C TYR A 157 2.63 -6.23 -6.92
N ILE A 158 2.30 -5.09 -7.54
CA ILE A 158 0.97 -4.84 -8.09
C ILE A 158 0.62 -5.88 -9.17
N SER A 159 1.56 -6.20 -10.06
CA SER A 159 1.36 -7.22 -11.10
C SER A 159 1.14 -8.61 -10.51
N TRP A 160 1.93 -8.98 -9.52
CA TRP A 160 1.77 -10.23 -8.79
C TRP A 160 0.40 -10.29 -8.09
N PHE A 161 0.03 -9.25 -7.35
CA PHE A 161 -1.25 -9.19 -6.65
C PHE A 161 -2.44 -9.32 -7.63
N GLN A 162 -2.36 -8.64 -8.78
CA GLN A 162 -3.38 -8.74 -9.83
C GLN A 162 -3.48 -10.16 -10.39
N SER A 163 -2.37 -10.89 -10.52
CA SER A 163 -2.36 -12.28 -10.99
C SER A 163 -3.06 -13.25 -10.03
N LYS A 164 -3.11 -12.93 -8.74
CA LYS A 164 -3.78 -13.73 -7.70
C LYS A 164 -5.31 -13.56 -7.68
N GLN A 165 -5.84 -12.62 -8.44
CA GLN A 165 -7.28 -12.33 -8.40
C GLN A 165 -8.09 -13.28 -9.28
N CYS A 166 -9.36 -13.47 -8.92
CA CYS A 166 -10.28 -14.31 -9.67
C CYS A 166 -10.40 -13.88 -11.14
N ILE A 167 -10.23 -14.82 -12.07
CA ILE A 167 -10.28 -14.59 -13.53
C ILE A 167 -11.60 -13.90 -13.94
N ARG A 168 -12.72 -14.32 -13.35
CA ARG A 168 -14.04 -13.73 -13.61
C ARG A 168 -14.09 -12.23 -13.33
N TYR A 169 -13.56 -11.82 -12.18
CA TYR A 169 -13.51 -10.39 -11.80
C TYR A 169 -12.51 -9.63 -12.65
N ASN A 170 -11.40 -10.25 -13.02
CA ASN A 170 -10.41 -9.64 -13.90
C ASN A 170 -10.99 -9.37 -15.30
N ALA A 171 -11.76 -10.29 -15.84
CA ALA A 171 -12.43 -10.10 -17.14
C ALA A 171 -13.42 -8.91 -17.12
N ILE A 172 -14.23 -8.79 -16.06
CA ILE A 172 -15.16 -7.67 -15.87
C ILE A 172 -14.40 -6.34 -15.79
N ARG A 173 -13.29 -6.28 -15.01
CA ARG A 173 -12.46 -5.08 -14.90
C ARG A 173 -11.80 -4.70 -16.20
N THR A 174 -11.28 -5.67 -16.94
CA THR A 174 -10.67 -5.40 -18.25
C THR A 174 -11.66 -4.76 -19.21
N GLY A 175 -12.91 -5.22 -19.21
CA GLY A 175 -13.98 -4.62 -20.00
C GLY A 175 -14.27 -3.16 -19.61
N ILE A 176 -14.27 -2.84 -18.31
CA ILE A 176 -14.47 -1.48 -17.80
C ILE A 176 -13.28 -0.57 -18.15
N VAL A 177 -12.05 -1.05 -18.00
CA VAL A 177 -10.83 -0.28 -18.30
C VAL A 177 -10.66 -0.03 -19.80
N ALA A 178 -11.05 -0.98 -20.66
CA ALA A 178 -10.97 -0.81 -22.11
C ALA A 178 -11.81 0.38 -22.61
N ASN A 179 -12.89 0.72 -21.90
CA ASN A 179 -13.73 1.89 -22.20
C ASN A 179 -13.16 3.23 -21.68
N GLN A 180 -12.06 3.20 -20.91
CA GLN A 180 -11.42 4.39 -20.33
C GLN A 180 -10.06 4.72 -20.94
N LYS A 181 -9.74 4.23 -22.13
CA LYS A 181 -8.45 4.51 -22.81
C LYS A 181 -8.28 6.00 -23.10
N GLY A 182 -7.60 6.69 -22.17
CA GLY A 182 -6.98 7.97 -22.45
C GLY A 182 -5.59 7.76 -23.04
N ILE A 183 -5.23 8.60 -23.98
CA ILE A 183 -3.92 8.62 -24.69
C ILE A 183 -2.84 9.10 -23.71
N TYR A 184 -1.78 8.31 -23.52
CA TYR A 184 -0.63 8.66 -22.68
C TYR A 184 0.49 9.26 -23.52
N THR A 185 1.02 10.40 -23.10
CA THR A 185 2.19 11.06 -23.69
C THR A 185 3.35 11.08 -22.69
N TYR A 186 4.58 11.25 -23.19
CA TYR A 186 5.84 11.28 -22.44
C TYR A 186 5.78 12.10 -21.14
N GLY A 187 6.28 11.54 -20.02
CA GLY A 187 6.13 12.07 -18.67
C GLY A 187 4.91 11.45 -17.98
N GLU A 188 4.85 10.11 -17.89
CA GLU A 188 3.59 9.44 -17.53
C GLU A 188 3.27 9.51 -16.04
N ILE A 189 2.33 10.40 -15.71
CA ILE A 189 1.58 10.29 -14.46
C ILE A 189 0.58 9.15 -14.62
N LYS A 190 0.84 8.02 -13.96
CA LYS A 190 -0.11 6.89 -13.99
C LYS A 190 -1.33 7.18 -13.12
N PRO A 191 -2.55 7.00 -13.65
CA PRO A 191 -3.76 7.27 -12.89
C PRO A 191 -3.94 6.27 -11.75
N ILE A 192 -4.59 6.72 -10.68
CA ILE A 192 -5.13 5.83 -9.65
C ILE A 192 -6.29 5.05 -10.29
N LYS A 193 -6.27 3.72 -10.17
CA LYS A 193 -7.36 2.89 -10.69
C LYS A 193 -8.58 2.98 -9.78
N ALA A 194 -9.71 3.41 -10.32
CA ALA A 194 -10.99 3.27 -9.65
C ALA A 194 -11.43 1.79 -9.66
N TYR A 195 -11.46 1.15 -8.51
CA TYR A 195 -12.00 -0.20 -8.37
C TYR A 195 -13.50 -0.14 -8.10
N LYS A 196 -14.32 -0.01 -9.16
CA LYS A 196 -15.79 -0.05 -9.05
C LYS A 196 -16.29 -1.41 -8.60
N ILE A 197 -15.59 -2.47 -8.99
CA ILE A 197 -15.88 -3.84 -8.56
C ILE A 197 -14.63 -4.39 -7.89
N ARG A 198 -14.78 -4.79 -6.63
CA ARG A 198 -13.71 -5.45 -5.86
C ARG A 198 -13.90 -6.95 -5.85
N THR A 199 -12.78 -7.67 -5.92
CA THR A 199 -12.76 -9.13 -5.79
C THR A 199 -13.00 -9.55 -4.34
N PRO A 200 -13.42 -10.81 -4.09
CA PRO A 200 -13.49 -11.35 -2.73
C PRO A 200 -12.18 -11.19 -1.96
N LEU A 201 -11.03 -11.39 -2.62
CA LEU A 201 -9.70 -11.16 -2.03
C LEU A 201 -9.52 -9.71 -1.52
N GLN A 202 -9.86 -8.72 -2.34
CA GLN A 202 -9.72 -7.30 -1.92
C GLN A 202 -10.64 -6.96 -0.75
N LYS A 203 -11.89 -7.41 -0.79
CA LYS A 203 -12.86 -7.21 0.29
C LYS A 203 -12.41 -7.91 1.59
N THR A 204 -11.90 -9.14 1.48
CA THR A 204 -11.33 -9.87 2.61
C THR A 204 -10.15 -9.12 3.23
N ILE A 205 -9.22 -8.62 2.43
CA ILE A 205 -8.09 -7.83 2.93
C ILE A 205 -8.58 -6.55 3.65
N GLN A 206 -9.60 -5.88 3.11
CA GLN A 206 -10.19 -4.70 3.78
C GLN A 206 -10.81 -5.08 5.14
N ILE A 207 -11.54 -6.18 5.22
CA ILE A 207 -12.13 -6.68 6.49
C ILE A 207 -11.04 -7.02 7.49
N LEU A 208 -10.00 -7.76 7.09
CA LEU A 208 -8.86 -8.10 7.95
C LEU A 208 -8.12 -6.87 8.45
N LYS A 209 -7.88 -5.87 7.60
CA LYS A 209 -7.31 -4.58 8.02
C LYS A 209 -8.19 -3.88 9.06
N ARG A 210 -9.50 -3.83 8.83
CA ARG A 210 -10.45 -3.22 9.77
C ARG A 210 -10.49 -3.97 11.11
N HIS A 211 -10.47 -5.29 11.09
CA HIS A 211 -10.39 -6.10 12.30
C HIS A 211 -9.11 -5.76 13.08
N ARG A 212 -7.95 -5.71 12.41
CA ARG A 212 -6.69 -5.26 13.01
C ARG A 212 -6.81 -3.86 13.61
N ASP A 213 -7.35 -2.89 12.88
CA ASP A 213 -7.45 -1.50 13.33
C ASP A 213 -8.30 -1.38 14.60
N ILE A 214 -9.38 -2.17 14.71
CA ILE A 214 -10.22 -2.23 15.91
C ILE A 214 -9.48 -2.86 17.06
N MET A 215 -8.83 -4.01 16.84
CA MET A 215 -8.17 -4.77 17.88
C MET A 215 -6.96 -4.05 18.48
N PHE A 216 -6.21 -3.31 17.66
CA PHE A 216 -5.01 -2.57 18.08
C PHE A 216 -5.25 -1.06 18.26
N LYS A 217 -6.51 -0.62 18.40
CA LYS A 217 -6.84 0.81 18.52
C LYS A 217 -6.09 1.50 19.66
N ASP A 218 -6.01 0.85 20.80
CA ASP A 218 -5.40 1.40 22.01
C ASP A 218 -4.07 0.70 22.35
N ASP A 219 -3.34 0.22 21.33
CA ASP A 219 -2.08 -0.48 21.52
C ASP A 219 -0.91 0.50 21.80
N PRO A 220 -0.43 0.60 23.06
CA PRO A 220 0.64 1.53 23.42
C PRO A 220 2.02 1.10 22.88
N ASN A 221 2.16 -0.17 22.48
CA ASN A 221 3.43 -0.76 22.06
C ASN A 221 3.61 -0.73 20.54
N ASN A 222 2.58 -0.27 19.79
CA ASN A 222 2.60 -0.19 18.33
C ASN A 222 2.95 -1.54 17.66
N LEU A 223 2.27 -2.61 18.12
CA LEU A 223 2.46 -3.99 17.65
C LEU A 223 1.51 -4.38 16.51
N ALA A 224 0.63 -3.46 16.11
CA ALA A 224 -0.35 -3.71 15.05
C ALA A 224 0.32 -4.31 13.78
N PRO A 225 -0.21 -5.43 13.25
CA PRO A 225 0.26 -6.01 11.99
C PRO A 225 0.32 -5.01 10.84
N ILE A 226 1.44 -4.91 10.15
CA ILE A 226 1.55 -4.00 9.01
C ILE A 226 0.73 -4.51 7.82
N SER A 227 0.12 -3.60 7.08
CA SER A 227 -0.83 -3.92 6.00
C SER A 227 -0.23 -4.79 4.89
N ILE A 228 1.07 -4.65 4.60
CA ILE A 228 1.72 -5.42 3.54
C ILE A 228 1.79 -6.91 3.89
N LEU A 229 2.02 -7.28 5.17
CA LEU A 229 2.01 -8.68 5.61
C LEU A 229 0.61 -9.28 5.46
N ILE A 230 -0.43 -8.57 5.91
CA ILE A 230 -1.83 -9.02 5.75
C ILE A 230 -2.14 -9.23 4.27
N THR A 231 -1.79 -8.27 3.42
CA THR A 231 -2.06 -8.32 1.98
C THR A 231 -1.32 -9.45 1.30
N THR A 232 -0.01 -9.63 1.60
CA THR A 232 0.83 -10.66 0.99
C THR A 232 0.36 -12.06 1.36
N ILE A 233 0.14 -12.32 2.66
CA ILE A 233 -0.30 -13.62 3.15
C ILE A 233 -1.69 -13.96 2.61
N ALA A 234 -2.62 -13.02 2.63
CA ALA A 234 -3.96 -13.23 2.09
C ALA A 234 -3.93 -13.55 0.59
N ALA A 235 -3.15 -12.79 -0.19
CA ALA A 235 -3.05 -12.99 -1.64
C ALA A 235 -2.34 -14.31 -2.01
N ASP A 236 -1.34 -14.72 -1.22
CA ASP A 236 -0.63 -15.98 -1.47
C ASP A 236 -1.47 -17.21 -1.10
N LEU A 237 -2.33 -17.08 -0.11
CA LEU A 237 -3.25 -18.11 0.33
C LEU A 237 -4.56 -18.17 -0.47
N TYR A 238 -4.90 -17.13 -1.22
CA TYR A 238 -6.14 -17.06 -2.00
C TYR A 238 -6.19 -18.12 -3.10
N ARG A 239 -7.30 -18.83 -3.21
CA ARG A 239 -7.53 -19.95 -4.15
C ARG A 239 -8.63 -19.65 -5.16
N ASN A 240 -8.91 -18.37 -5.42
CA ASN A 240 -9.98 -17.90 -6.31
C ASN A 240 -11.40 -18.27 -5.81
N GLU A 241 -11.59 -18.22 -4.50
CA GLU A 241 -12.91 -18.37 -3.91
C GLU A 241 -13.87 -17.30 -4.45
N ASP A 242 -15.14 -17.64 -4.62
CA ASP A 242 -16.15 -16.79 -5.24
C ASP A 242 -16.80 -15.79 -4.28
N THR A 243 -16.75 -16.08 -2.96
CA THR A 243 -17.39 -15.28 -1.91
C THR A 243 -16.40 -14.77 -0.88
N ILE A 244 -16.78 -13.72 -0.13
CA ILE A 244 -15.97 -13.18 0.96
C ILE A 244 -15.87 -14.20 2.09
N SER A 245 -16.98 -14.86 2.41
CA SER A 245 -17.05 -15.86 3.48
C SER A 245 -16.10 -17.03 3.23
N GLU A 246 -16.11 -17.59 2.02
CA GLU A 246 -15.21 -18.66 1.63
C GLU A 246 -13.74 -18.20 1.66
N THR A 247 -13.46 -16.98 1.18
CA THR A 247 -12.12 -16.40 1.16
C THR A 247 -11.58 -16.20 2.56
N LEU A 248 -12.37 -15.61 3.47
CA LEU A 248 -12.01 -15.43 4.88
C LEU A 248 -11.69 -16.74 5.56
N ASN A 249 -12.60 -17.71 5.50
CA ASN A 249 -12.41 -19.02 6.11
C ASN A 249 -11.16 -19.72 5.54
N SER A 250 -11.03 -19.76 4.22
CA SER A 250 -9.92 -20.42 3.53
C SER A 250 -8.56 -19.80 3.89
N ILE A 251 -8.48 -18.46 4.04
CA ILE A 251 -7.26 -17.76 4.42
C ILE A 251 -6.96 -17.96 5.90
N LEU A 252 -7.92 -17.71 6.79
CA LEU A 252 -7.71 -17.76 8.24
C LEU A 252 -7.38 -19.17 8.75
N ASP A 253 -7.94 -20.19 8.13
CA ASP A 253 -7.61 -21.59 8.44
C ASP A 253 -6.13 -21.94 8.20
N ARG A 254 -5.48 -21.25 7.28
CA ARG A 254 -4.11 -21.57 6.83
C ARG A 254 -3.06 -20.53 7.20
N ALA A 255 -3.49 -19.30 7.52
CA ALA A 255 -2.57 -18.16 7.67
C ALA A 255 -1.54 -18.38 8.78
N LYS A 256 -1.97 -18.86 9.95
CA LYS A 256 -1.07 -19.11 11.08
C LYS A 256 0.01 -20.13 10.71
N LYS A 257 -0.40 -21.27 10.21
CA LYS A 257 0.53 -22.34 9.76
C LYS A 257 1.46 -21.83 8.65
N TYR A 258 0.93 -21.06 7.69
CA TYR A 258 1.71 -20.45 6.63
C TYR A 258 2.85 -19.59 7.17
N VAL A 259 2.61 -18.79 8.20
CA VAL A 259 3.63 -17.94 8.83
C VAL A 259 4.63 -18.78 9.63
N GLU A 260 4.14 -19.72 10.46
CA GLU A 260 4.98 -20.58 11.32
C GLU A 260 5.96 -21.44 10.52
N GLU A 261 5.58 -21.89 9.32
CA GLU A 261 6.42 -22.68 8.42
C GLU A 261 7.45 -21.86 7.64
N ARG A 262 7.37 -20.52 7.68
CA ARG A 262 8.27 -19.62 6.94
C ARG A 262 9.34 -19.04 7.85
N LYS A 263 10.26 -19.90 8.27
CA LYS A 263 11.45 -19.53 9.03
C LYS A 263 12.71 -20.00 8.32
N GLU A 264 13.68 -19.12 8.25
CA GLU A 264 15.03 -19.40 7.80
C GLU A 264 16.00 -19.02 8.90
N ASN A 265 16.84 -19.96 9.33
CA ASN A 265 17.77 -19.76 10.46
C ASN A 265 17.10 -19.28 11.78
N GLY A 266 15.83 -19.64 11.99
CA GLY A 266 15.06 -19.24 13.17
C GLY A 266 14.31 -17.92 13.03
N GLU A 267 14.53 -17.15 11.98
CA GLU A 267 13.87 -15.87 11.71
C GLU A 267 12.68 -16.04 10.73
N TYR A 268 11.63 -15.27 10.93
CA TYR A 268 10.48 -15.28 10.02
C TYR A 268 10.81 -14.59 8.69
N CYS A 269 10.47 -15.26 7.59
CA CYS A 269 10.74 -14.80 6.23
C CYS A 269 9.47 -14.75 5.40
N ILE A 270 8.88 -13.55 5.29
CA ILE A 270 7.72 -13.29 4.43
C ILE A 270 8.21 -12.35 3.32
N TYR A 271 8.73 -12.93 2.28
CA TYR A 271 9.35 -12.19 1.18
C TYR A 271 8.35 -11.48 0.26
N ASN A 272 8.79 -10.35 -0.30
CA ASN A 272 8.11 -9.73 -1.42
C ASN A 272 8.15 -10.68 -2.63
N PRO A 273 7.00 -11.15 -3.15
CA PRO A 273 6.98 -12.12 -4.25
C PRO A 273 7.61 -11.59 -5.56
N SER A 274 7.77 -10.28 -5.67
CA SER A 274 8.39 -9.63 -6.84
C SER A 274 9.82 -9.14 -6.59
N LEU A 275 10.32 -9.27 -5.36
CA LEU A 275 11.69 -8.92 -4.96
C LEU A 275 12.12 -9.78 -3.77
N PRO A 276 12.65 -11.00 -3.99
CA PRO A 276 12.98 -11.94 -2.91
C PRO A 276 14.02 -11.44 -1.89
N SER A 277 14.75 -10.37 -2.17
CA SER A 277 15.64 -9.72 -1.20
C SER A 277 14.91 -8.84 -0.17
N GLU A 278 13.63 -8.53 -0.36
CA GLU A 278 12.82 -7.74 0.57
C GLU A 278 11.99 -8.67 1.45
N ASN A 279 12.34 -8.76 2.75
CA ASN A 279 11.56 -9.49 3.75
C ASN A 279 10.63 -8.53 4.48
N PHE A 280 9.31 -8.69 4.35
CA PHE A 280 8.33 -7.85 5.03
C PHE A 280 8.26 -8.12 6.55
N ALA A 281 8.79 -9.25 7.01
CA ALA A 281 8.89 -9.60 8.42
C ALA A 281 10.27 -9.26 9.04
N ASP A 282 11.13 -8.49 8.35
CA ASP A 282 12.50 -8.17 8.76
C ASP A 282 12.60 -7.65 10.20
N LYS A 283 11.63 -6.84 10.62
CA LYS A 283 11.60 -6.26 11.98
C LYS A 283 11.23 -7.26 13.08
N TRP A 284 10.76 -8.45 12.73
CA TRP A 284 10.42 -9.47 13.73
C TRP A 284 11.64 -10.13 14.38
N ALA A 285 12.79 -10.08 13.70
CA ALA A 285 14.05 -10.52 14.29
C ALA A 285 14.51 -9.61 15.45
N GLU A 286 14.38 -8.28 15.26
CA GLU A 286 14.71 -7.27 16.29
C GLU A 286 13.60 -7.13 17.35
N HIS A 287 12.34 -7.41 16.97
CA HIS A 287 11.12 -7.21 17.75
C HIS A 287 10.23 -8.47 17.69
N PRO A 288 10.61 -9.57 18.37
CA PRO A 288 9.85 -10.83 18.31
C PRO A 288 8.39 -10.70 18.81
N GLU A 289 8.13 -9.74 19.71
CA GLU A 289 6.80 -9.41 20.18
C GLU A 289 5.81 -9.03 19.05
N ARG A 290 6.30 -8.56 17.92
CA ARG A 290 5.48 -8.27 16.73
C ARG A 290 5.03 -9.54 16.02
N ALA A 291 5.88 -10.57 16.00
CA ALA A 291 5.50 -11.88 15.46
C ALA A 291 4.41 -12.52 16.32
N ASP A 292 4.59 -12.49 17.65
CA ASP A 292 3.61 -13.01 18.58
C ASP A 292 2.27 -12.27 18.48
N ALA A 293 2.31 -10.94 18.41
CA ALA A 293 1.12 -10.11 18.19
C ALA A 293 0.41 -10.46 16.87
N PHE A 294 1.16 -10.69 15.79
CA PHE A 294 0.58 -11.11 14.50
C PHE A 294 -0.09 -12.47 14.58
N LEU A 295 0.55 -13.47 15.18
CA LEU A 295 0.02 -14.82 15.30
C LEU A 295 -1.21 -14.87 16.21
N ASN A 296 -1.20 -14.13 17.33
CA ASN A 296 -2.35 -14.00 18.22
C ASN A 296 -3.53 -13.29 17.52
N TRP A 297 -3.24 -12.23 16.75
CA TRP A 297 -4.24 -11.55 15.96
C TRP A 297 -4.90 -12.48 14.92
N LEU A 298 -4.16 -13.39 14.29
CA LEU A 298 -4.75 -14.39 13.38
C LEU A 298 -5.72 -15.35 14.10
N ASP A 299 -5.37 -15.78 15.32
CA ASP A 299 -6.25 -16.63 16.13
C ASP A 299 -7.55 -15.90 16.52
N ASP A 300 -7.46 -14.63 16.87
CA ASP A 300 -8.62 -13.82 17.22
C ASP A 300 -9.47 -13.50 15.98
N ALA A 301 -8.85 -13.12 14.87
CA ALA A 301 -9.56 -12.91 13.61
C ALA A 301 -10.32 -14.16 13.15
N LYS A 302 -9.76 -15.35 13.37
CA LYS A 302 -10.42 -16.63 13.05
C LYS A 302 -11.64 -16.92 13.95
N LYS A 303 -11.66 -16.42 15.19
CA LYS A 303 -12.81 -16.58 16.09
C LYS A 303 -13.93 -15.58 15.78
N ASP A 304 -13.53 -14.36 15.43
CA ASP A 304 -14.44 -13.22 15.31
C ASP A 304 -15.10 -13.14 13.93
N LEU A 305 -14.45 -13.66 12.89
CA LEU A 305 -14.88 -13.62 11.50
C LEU A 305 -15.26 -15.01 10.98
#